data_157747a1aebbd5033f423679a37eaf93
#
_entry.id   157747a1aebbd5033f423679a37eaf93
#
_cell.length_a   1.000
_cell.length_b   1.000
_cell.length_c   1.000
_cell.angle_alpha   90.00
_cell.angle_beta   90.00
_cell.angle_gamma   90.00
#
_symmetry.space_group_name_H-M   'P 1'
#
loop_
_entity.id
_entity.type
_entity.pdbx_description
1 polymer ?
#
loop_
_entity_poly.entity_id
_entity_poly.type
_entity_poly.pdbx_seq_one_letter_code
_entity_poly.pdbx_strand_id
1 'polypeptide(L)'
;IKHPGACGIIPFIDENHIILIKQFRKSIDKVIYEIPAGKLSLNEAPENCAYRELEEETGYRASSLFHLGTVAIVPGYCDELLYLYKATNLSLAEKHEDFDEFTEVEIFTLEEVKNMIKNGEIIDAKTITALAYTLI
;
A
#
# COMPACT_ATOMS: atom_id res chain seq x y z
N ILE A 1 -11.47 -18.81 9.08
CA ILE A 1 -10.08 -18.86 8.59
C ILE A 1 -9.25 -17.86 9.36
N LYS A 2 -8.12 -18.28 9.82
CA LYS A 2 -7.17 -17.41 10.52
C LYS A 2 -6.20 -16.79 9.52
N HIS A 3 -5.91 -15.51 9.72
CA HIS A 3 -4.99 -14.76 8.89
C HIS A 3 -3.95 -14.07 9.77
N PRO A 4 -2.68 -14.02 9.37
CA PRO A 4 -1.64 -13.37 10.19
C PRO A 4 -1.81 -11.87 10.33
N GLY A 5 -2.61 -11.26 9.48
CA GLY A 5 -2.70 -9.83 9.36
C GLY A 5 -1.87 -9.32 8.20
N ALA A 6 -2.16 -8.13 7.78
CA ALA A 6 -1.44 -7.49 6.68
C ALA A 6 -1.26 -6.00 6.96
N CYS A 7 -0.33 -5.40 6.27
CA CYS A 7 -0.15 -3.95 6.30
C CYS A 7 -0.33 -3.38 4.91
N GLY A 8 -0.75 -2.13 4.85
CA GLY A 8 -0.82 -1.36 3.62
C GLY A 8 -0.26 0.03 3.89
N ILE A 9 0.46 0.58 2.93
CA ILE A 9 1.13 1.85 3.10
C ILE A 9 0.77 2.79 1.97
N ILE A 10 0.32 4.00 2.30
CA ILE A 10 0.16 5.05 1.31
C ILE A 10 1.38 5.96 1.38
N PRO A 11 2.28 5.89 0.37
CA PRO A 11 3.54 6.62 0.43
C PRO A 11 3.39 7.99 -0.21
N PHE A 12 3.75 9.03 0.54
CA PHE A 12 3.74 10.41 0.06
C PHE A 12 5.17 10.86 -0.23
N ILE A 13 5.45 11.19 -1.48
CA ILE A 13 6.74 11.81 -1.86
C ILE A 13 6.79 13.25 -1.36
N ASP A 14 5.68 13.94 -1.44
CA ASP A 14 5.47 15.27 -0.88
C ASP A 14 4.00 15.38 -0.47
N GLU A 15 3.55 16.58 -0.12
CA GLU A 15 2.19 16.78 0.37
C GLU A 15 1.10 16.43 -0.65
N ASN A 16 1.45 16.41 -1.92
CA ASN A 16 0.47 16.29 -3.01
C ASN A 16 0.69 15.09 -3.93
N HIS A 17 1.76 14.33 -3.75
CA HIS A 17 2.09 13.21 -4.65
C HIS A 17 2.26 11.92 -3.90
N ILE A 18 1.62 10.87 -4.39
CA ILE A 18 1.71 9.52 -3.81
C ILE A 18 2.25 8.54 -4.84
N ILE A 19 2.76 7.44 -4.32
CA ILE A 19 3.26 6.32 -5.12
C ILE A 19 2.21 5.23 -5.14
N LEU A 20 1.90 4.72 -6.33
CA LEU A 20 1.11 3.51 -6.50
C LEU A 20 1.92 2.50 -7.29
N ILE A 21 1.60 1.24 -7.11
CA ILE A 21 2.20 0.15 -7.88
C ILE A 21 1.16 -0.44 -8.82
N LYS A 22 1.62 -0.91 -9.96
CA LYS A 22 0.80 -1.67 -10.89
C LYS A 22 0.98 -3.14 -10.62
N GLN A 23 -0.11 -3.86 -10.47
CA GLN A 23 -0.06 -5.31 -10.27
C GLN A 23 -1.09 -6.02 -11.10
N PHE A 24 -0.68 -7.13 -11.70
CA PHE A 24 -1.63 -8.03 -12.33
C PHE A 24 -2.27 -8.91 -11.27
N ARG A 25 -3.60 -8.90 -11.20
CA ARG A 25 -4.37 -9.75 -10.28
C ARG A 25 -5.12 -10.80 -11.08
N LYS A 26 -4.61 -12.01 -11.02
CA LYS A 26 -5.15 -13.12 -11.80
C LYS A 26 -6.62 -13.40 -11.49
N SER A 27 -7.02 -13.28 -10.24
CA SER A 27 -8.40 -13.58 -9.82
C SER A 27 -9.44 -12.72 -10.51
N ILE A 28 -9.08 -11.51 -10.92
CA ILE A 28 -9.98 -10.62 -11.66
C ILE A 28 -9.49 -10.36 -13.09
N ASP A 29 -8.39 -10.99 -13.48
CA ASP A 29 -7.78 -10.91 -14.81
C ASP A 29 -7.53 -9.46 -15.25
N LYS A 30 -6.97 -8.65 -14.36
CA LYS A 30 -6.71 -7.23 -14.62
C LYS A 30 -5.40 -6.78 -14.00
N VAL A 31 -4.79 -5.81 -14.66
CA VAL A 31 -3.72 -5.00 -14.07
C VAL A 31 -4.39 -3.84 -13.34
N ILE A 32 -4.10 -3.68 -12.06
CA ILE A 32 -4.70 -2.63 -11.26
C ILE A 32 -3.63 -1.83 -10.50
N TYR A 33 -3.99 -0.62 -10.11
CA TYR A 33 -3.16 0.22 -9.27
C TYR A 33 -3.47 -0.03 -7.81
N GLU A 34 -2.42 -0.19 -7.01
CA GLU A 34 -2.54 -0.50 -5.58
C GLU A 34 -1.50 0.24 -4.78
N ILE A 35 -1.80 0.49 -3.50
CA ILE A 35 -0.75 0.86 -2.55
C ILE A 35 0.11 -0.38 -2.26
N PRO A 36 1.39 -0.19 -1.90
CA PRO A 36 2.20 -1.32 -1.43
C PRO A 36 1.58 -1.95 -0.19
N ALA A 37 1.64 -3.26 -0.12
CA ALA A 37 1.03 -4.02 0.97
C ALA A 37 1.64 -5.42 1.04
N GLY A 38 1.49 -6.07 2.20
CA GLY A 38 1.92 -7.45 2.35
C GLY A 38 1.49 -8.04 3.68
N LYS A 39 1.66 -9.34 3.78
CA LYS A 39 1.33 -10.09 5.00
C LYS A 39 2.40 -9.90 6.06
N LEU A 40 1.96 -9.88 7.31
CA LEU A 40 2.88 -9.92 8.45
C LEU A 40 3.62 -11.26 8.48
N SER A 41 4.93 -11.18 8.67
CA SER A 41 5.73 -12.38 8.94
C SER A 41 5.52 -12.80 10.39
N LEU A 42 5.93 -14.03 10.72
CA LEU A 42 5.81 -14.55 12.07
C LEU A 42 6.52 -13.62 13.06
N ASN A 43 5.81 -13.21 14.10
CA ASN A 43 6.32 -12.32 15.15
C ASN A 43 6.76 -10.92 14.66
N GLU A 44 6.30 -10.53 13.47
CA GLU A 44 6.60 -9.21 12.95
C GLU A 44 5.56 -8.20 13.44
N ALA A 45 6.01 -7.06 13.93
CA ALA A 45 5.11 -5.97 14.27
C ALA A 45 4.55 -5.33 12.99
N PRO A 46 3.29 -4.88 12.98
CA PRO A 46 2.71 -4.26 11.79
C PRO A 46 3.53 -3.10 11.23
N GLU A 47 4.09 -2.27 12.09
CA GLU A 47 4.92 -1.15 11.68
C GLU A 47 6.17 -1.61 10.92
N ASN A 48 6.82 -2.65 11.41
CA ASN A 48 8.00 -3.21 10.75
C ASN A 48 7.65 -3.83 9.41
N CYS A 49 6.51 -4.49 9.32
CA CYS A 49 5.98 -4.99 8.06
C CYS A 49 5.79 -3.84 7.06
N ALA A 50 5.24 -2.73 7.51
CA ALA A 50 5.01 -1.57 6.66
C ALA A 50 6.31 -1.01 6.09
N TYR A 51 7.34 -0.84 6.91
CA TYR A 51 8.65 -0.39 6.42
C TYR A 51 9.22 -1.37 5.39
N ARG A 52 9.15 -2.66 5.70
CA ARG A 52 9.70 -3.70 4.85
C ARG A 52 8.98 -3.76 3.50
N GLU A 53 7.66 -3.82 3.51
CA GLU A 53 6.86 -3.93 2.28
C GLU A 53 7.00 -2.68 1.40
N LEU A 54 7.06 -1.50 2.00
CA LEU A 54 7.28 -0.28 1.24
C LEU A 54 8.59 -0.37 0.45
N GLU A 55 9.67 -0.76 1.12
CA GLU A 55 10.97 -0.86 0.48
C GLU A 55 10.99 -1.95 -0.58
N GLU A 56 10.48 -3.13 -0.27
CA GLU A 56 10.46 -4.25 -1.20
C GLU A 56 9.66 -3.94 -2.46
N GLU A 57 8.52 -3.28 -2.33
CA GLU A 57 7.63 -3.08 -3.46
C GLU A 57 7.88 -1.79 -4.23
N THR A 58 8.44 -0.78 -3.62
CA THR A 58 8.64 0.52 -4.29
C THR A 58 10.09 0.92 -4.46
N GLY A 59 10.99 0.35 -3.68
CA GLY A 59 12.38 0.81 -3.66
C GLY A 59 12.59 2.09 -2.85
N TYR A 60 11.54 2.56 -2.17
CA TYR A 60 11.65 3.74 -1.31
C TYR A 60 11.67 3.33 0.15
N ARG A 61 12.39 4.11 0.93
CA ARG A 61 12.48 3.98 2.37
C ARG A 61 11.86 5.21 3.00
N ALA A 62 11.03 5.03 4.03
CA ALA A 62 10.44 6.14 4.75
C ALA A 62 11.20 6.38 6.05
N SER A 63 11.30 7.63 6.46
CA SER A 63 11.80 7.95 7.79
C SER A 63 10.66 8.16 8.78
N SER A 64 9.43 8.29 8.32
CA SER A 64 8.26 8.47 9.19
C SER A 64 7.09 7.61 8.71
N LEU A 65 6.48 6.91 9.65
CA LEU A 65 5.22 6.19 9.44
C LEU A 65 4.19 6.66 10.45
N PHE A 66 2.96 6.84 9.98
CA PHE A 66 1.82 7.20 10.83
C PHE A 66 0.74 6.15 10.66
N HIS A 67 0.29 5.56 11.75
CA HIS A 67 -0.82 4.61 11.71
C HIS A 67 -2.10 5.35 11.40
N LEU A 68 -2.72 5.04 10.27
CA LEU A 68 -3.97 5.66 9.84
C LEU A 68 -5.18 5.01 10.50
N GLY A 69 -5.18 3.69 10.54
CA GLY A 69 -6.27 2.91 11.09
C GLY A 69 -6.07 1.44 10.83
N THR A 70 -6.93 0.64 11.41
CA THR A 70 -6.94 -0.81 11.24
C THR A 70 -8.35 -1.21 10.82
N VAL A 71 -8.45 -1.96 9.74
CA VAL A 71 -9.75 -2.33 9.18
C VAL A 71 -9.86 -3.84 9.01
N ALA A 72 -11.09 -4.34 9.13
CA ALA A 72 -11.41 -5.72 8.82
C ALA A 72 -11.77 -5.80 7.33
N ILE A 73 -11.15 -6.72 6.60
CA ILE A 73 -11.33 -6.80 5.16
C ILE A 73 -12.52 -7.68 4.80
N VAL A 74 -12.56 -8.91 5.32
CA VAL A 74 -13.63 -9.86 4.99
C VAL A 74 -14.10 -10.55 6.25
N PRO A 75 -14.69 -9.81 7.20
CA PRO A 75 -15.01 -10.38 8.53
C PRO A 75 -16.00 -11.53 8.48
N GLY A 76 -16.73 -11.69 7.39
CA GLY A 76 -17.61 -12.84 7.21
C GLY A 76 -16.88 -14.15 6.91
N TYR A 77 -15.62 -14.09 6.52
CA TYR A 77 -14.84 -15.27 6.12
C TYR A 77 -13.62 -15.51 6.97
N CYS A 78 -12.96 -14.46 7.42
CA CYS A 78 -11.70 -14.61 8.14
C CYS A 78 -11.48 -13.45 9.10
N ASP A 79 -10.47 -13.60 9.92
CA ASP A 79 -10.11 -12.63 10.95
C ASP A 79 -9.03 -11.65 10.48
N GLU A 80 -8.83 -11.53 9.18
CA GLU A 80 -7.82 -10.62 8.64
C GLU A 80 -8.04 -9.18 9.06
N LEU A 81 -7.01 -8.59 9.66
CA LEU A 81 -6.95 -7.16 9.93
C LEU A 81 -5.88 -6.55 9.03
N LEU A 82 -6.21 -5.42 8.45
CA LEU A 82 -5.29 -4.65 7.62
C LEU A 82 -4.89 -3.39 8.37
N TYR A 83 -3.61 -3.27 8.66
CA TYR A 83 -3.03 -2.11 9.34
C TYR A 83 -2.57 -1.11 8.29
N LEU A 84 -3.18 0.07 8.27
CA LEU A 84 -2.89 1.08 7.26
C LEU A 84 -2.00 2.18 7.80
N TYR A 85 -1.00 2.54 7.02
CA TYR A 85 0.00 3.54 7.39
C TYR A 85 0.18 4.58 6.29
N LYS A 86 0.49 5.80 6.71
CA LYS A 86 0.97 6.84 5.82
C LYS A 86 2.48 6.94 5.98
N ALA A 87 3.21 6.88 4.88
CA ALA A 87 4.66 7.03 4.88
C ALA A 87 5.03 8.39 4.32
N THR A 88 5.97 9.07 4.99
CA THR A 88 6.47 10.37 4.56
C THR A 88 7.99 10.41 4.68
N ASN A 89 8.58 11.48 4.15
CA ASN A 89 10.02 11.66 4.14
C ASN A 89 10.71 10.47 3.48
N LEU A 90 10.32 10.25 2.24
CA LEU A 90 10.82 9.13 1.45
C LEU A 90 12.19 9.43 0.86
N SER A 91 13.01 8.41 0.76
CA SER A 91 14.27 8.45 0.05
C SER A 91 14.43 7.13 -0.69
N LEU A 92 15.25 7.12 -1.73
CA LEU A 92 15.53 5.89 -2.45
C LEU A 92 16.36 4.97 -1.57
N ALA A 93 15.92 3.73 -1.44
CA ALA A 93 16.66 2.69 -0.74
C ALA A 93 17.83 2.24 -1.62
N GLU A 94 18.79 1.54 -1.00
CA GLU A 94 19.83 0.88 -1.78
C GLU A 94 19.20 -0.14 -2.72
N LYS A 95 19.78 -0.27 -3.91
CA LYS A 95 19.24 -1.18 -4.91
C LYS A 95 19.34 -2.61 -4.42
N HIS A 96 18.20 -3.29 -4.35
CA HIS A 96 18.12 -4.72 -4.11
C HIS A 96 17.85 -5.41 -5.44
N GLU A 97 18.50 -6.54 -5.67
CA GLU A 97 18.33 -7.29 -6.92
C GLU A 97 16.89 -7.71 -7.16
N ASP A 98 16.15 -7.93 -6.08
CA ASP A 98 14.76 -8.41 -6.15
C ASP A 98 13.75 -7.33 -6.53
N PHE A 99 14.12 -6.07 -6.51
CA PHE A 99 13.22 -4.98 -6.84
C PHE A 99 12.79 -4.97 -8.29
N ASP A 100 13.66 -5.46 -9.16
CA ASP A 100 13.47 -5.28 -10.58
C ASP A 100 12.44 -6.21 -11.18
N GLU A 101 11.99 -7.17 -10.40
CA GLU A 101 11.33 -8.29 -11.05
C GLU A 101 9.87 -8.05 -11.36
N PHE A 102 9.12 -7.25 -10.59
CA PHE A 102 7.67 -7.40 -10.72
C PHE A 102 6.80 -6.18 -10.48
N THR A 103 7.31 -5.06 -10.02
CA THR A 103 6.46 -3.93 -9.71
C THR A 103 6.84 -2.70 -10.49
N GLU A 104 5.88 -2.18 -11.24
CA GLU A 104 6.00 -0.86 -11.82
C GLU A 104 5.51 0.15 -10.81
N VAL A 105 6.32 1.18 -10.58
CA VAL A 105 6.02 2.24 -9.64
C VAL A 105 5.65 3.49 -10.41
N GLU A 106 4.53 4.10 -10.07
CA GLU A 106 4.09 5.35 -10.69
C GLU A 106 3.72 6.38 -9.63
N ILE A 107 3.97 7.64 -9.95
CA ILE A 107 3.68 8.76 -9.04
C ILE A 107 2.48 9.52 -9.58
N PHE A 108 1.54 9.81 -8.71
CA PHE A 108 0.32 10.54 -9.05
C PHE A 108 0.08 11.66 -8.07
N THR A 109 -0.57 12.72 -8.53
CA THR A 109 -1.08 13.74 -7.61
C THR A 109 -2.33 13.18 -6.90
N LEU A 110 -2.65 13.75 -5.75
CA LEU A 110 -3.87 13.38 -5.03
C LEU A 110 -5.12 13.62 -5.90
N GLU A 111 -5.12 14.68 -6.68
CA GLU A 111 -6.24 14.98 -7.57
C GLU A 111 -6.40 13.91 -8.64
N GLU A 112 -5.29 13.48 -9.24
CA GLU A 112 -5.31 12.37 -10.21
C GLU A 112 -5.86 11.11 -9.58
N VAL A 113 -5.43 10.77 -8.36
CA VAL A 113 -5.90 9.56 -7.67
C VAL A 113 -7.39 9.63 -7.39
N LYS A 114 -7.88 10.78 -6.93
CA LYS A 114 -9.32 10.97 -6.71
C LYS A 114 -10.11 10.74 -7.99
N ASN A 115 -9.64 11.27 -9.11
CA ASN A 115 -10.29 11.08 -10.40
C ASN A 115 -10.23 9.62 -10.84
N MET A 116 -9.11 8.95 -10.63
CA MET A 116 -8.95 7.54 -10.97
C MET A 116 -9.88 6.64 -10.14
N ILE A 117 -10.18 7.03 -8.91
CA ILE A 117 -11.19 6.33 -8.11
C ILE A 117 -12.58 6.57 -8.69
N LYS A 118 -12.91 7.82 -8.98
CA LYS A 118 -14.23 8.18 -9.52
C LYS A 118 -14.54 7.50 -10.85
N ASN A 119 -13.54 7.38 -11.70
CA ASN A 119 -13.75 6.83 -13.04
C ASN A 119 -13.55 5.30 -13.12
N GLY A 120 -13.21 4.67 -12.00
CA GLY A 120 -13.05 3.22 -11.94
C GLY A 120 -11.69 2.68 -12.36
N GLU A 121 -10.69 3.52 -12.55
CA GLU A 121 -9.33 3.05 -12.80
C GLU A 121 -8.69 2.47 -11.53
N ILE A 122 -9.03 2.99 -10.37
CA ILE A 122 -8.61 2.42 -9.08
C ILE A 122 -9.81 1.74 -8.47
N ILE A 123 -9.69 0.43 -8.30
CA ILE A 123 -10.76 -0.41 -7.74
C ILE A 123 -10.32 -1.17 -6.49
N ASP A 124 -9.06 -1.06 -6.11
CA ASP A 124 -8.52 -1.79 -4.96
C ASP A 124 -9.03 -1.17 -3.64
N ALA A 125 -9.74 -2.00 -2.86
CA ALA A 125 -10.37 -1.53 -1.64
C ALA A 125 -9.39 -0.93 -0.63
N LYS A 126 -8.22 -1.56 -0.43
CA LYS A 126 -7.26 -1.06 0.55
C LYS A 126 -6.68 0.30 0.15
N THR A 127 -6.50 0.51 -1.15
CA THR A 127 -6.00 1.80 -1.68
C THR A 127 -7.03 2.90 -1.44
N ILE A 128 -8.28 2.63 -1.76
CA ILE A 128 -9.37 3.59 -1.55
C ILE A 128 -9.54 3.90 -0.06
N THR A 129 -9.46 2.87 0.78
CA THR A 129 -9.57 3.05 2.23
C THR A 129 -8.43 3.90 2.78
N ALA A 130 -7.21 3.61 2.37
CA ALA A 130 -6.05 4.38 2.82
C ALA A 130 -6.16 5.85 2.43
N LEU A 131 -6.60 6.11 1.18
CA LEU A 131 -6.80 7.49 0.74
C LEU A 131 -7.90 8.17 1.56
N ALA A 132 -9.00 7.47 1.83
CA ALA A 132 -10.08 8.02 2.65
C ALA A 132 -9.58 8.47 4.02
N TYR A 133 -8.76 7.67 4.67
CA TYR A 133 -8.16 8.04 5.95
C TYR A 133 -7.32 9.32 5.87
N THR A 134 -6.62 9.54 4.76
CA THR A 134 -5.78 10.73 4.62
C THR A 134 -6.59 11.99 4.38
N LEU A 135 -7.87 11.87 4.03
CA LEU A 135 -8.76 13.00 3.75
C LEU A 135 -9.66 13.38 4.94
N ILE A 136 -9.60 12.64 6.03
CA ILE A 136 -10.43 12.91 7.21
C ILE A 136 -9.74 13.90 8.15
#